data_62576b746b0fca0fce645d28a8108ab3
#
_entry.id   62576b746b0fca0fce645d28a8108ab3
#
_cell.length_a   1.000
_cell.length_b   1.000
_cell.length_c   1.000
_cell.angle_alpha   90.00
_cell.angle_beta   90.00
_cell.angle_gamma   90.00
#
_symmetry.space_group_name_H-M   'P 1'
#
loop_
_entity.id
_entity.type
_entity.pdbx_description
1 polymer ?
#
loop_
_entity_poly.entity_id
_entity_poly.type
_entity_poly.pdbx_seq_one_letter_code
_entity_poly.pdbx_strand_id
1 'polypeptide(L)'
;KYYFGDIRFLGNTVYSDQILNSLLGIKKGEIYNGVLLQKRIADNSAPDSEDIANLYQNNGYLWSSINPVEVKTANDTIDFEIRVTEGPVAYFNNITVKGNDKTNDKVIYRELRTKPGEKWNKELVIRSVRELGQLGFFDAEAIRPEPVNMDPAAGTVDLDWTVVEKGSSQVELQGGYGAGGFVGTLGLSFNNFSLKNIFNRKAYQPLPMGDGQKM
;
A
#
# COMPACT_ATOMS: atom_id res chain seq x y z
N LYS A 1 -21.37 28.27 -15.68
CA LYS A 1 -20.18 27.71 -14.95
C LYS A 1 -20.44 27.88 -13.47
N TYR A 2 -20.16 26.83 -12.70
CA TYR A 2 -20.28 26.91 -11.25
C TYR A 2 -18.92 27.17 -10.61
N TYR A 3 -18.91 27.74 -9.42
CA TYR A 3 -17.74 28.11 -8.64
C TYR A 3 -17.83 27.50 -7.22
N PHE A 4 -16.71 27.20 -6.59
CA PHE A 4 -16.69 26.83 -5.19
C PHE A 4 -17.07 28.01 -4.29
N GLY A 5 -18.04 27.80 -3.43
CA GLY A 5 -18.44 28.71 -2.38
C GLY A 5 -17.69 28.50 -1.09
N ASP A 6 -18.39 28.60 0.04
CA ASP A 6 -17.81 28.30 1.34
C ASP A 6 -17.69 26.79 1.54
N ILE A 7 -16.53 26.34 2.03
CA ILE A 7 -16.28 24.94 2.38
C ILE A 7 -16.07 24.88 3.89
N ARG A 8 -16.87 24.08 4.57
CA ARG A 8 -16.80 23.88 6.02
C ARG A 8 -16.61 22.41 6.34
N PHE A 9 -15.84 22.11 7.38
CA PHE A 9 -15.70 20.78 7.91
C PHE A 9 -16.60 20.59 9.13
N LEU A 10 -17.14 19.39 9.28
CA LEU A 10 -17.98 19.00 10.41
C LEU A 10 -17.61 17.61 10.91
N GLY A 11 -17.43 17.47 12.24
CA GLY A 11 -17.09 16.20 12.87
C GLY A 11 -15.59 15.90 12.96
N ASN A 12 -14.75 16.80 12.48
CA ASN A 12 -13.29 16.72 12.56
C ASN A 12 -12.82 17.18 13.96
N THR A 13 -12.54 16.23 14.83
CA THR A 13 -12.04 16.53 16.19
C THR A 13 -10.52 16.34 16.31
N VAL A 14 -9.94 15.48 15.49
CA VAL A 14 -8.52 15.14 15.47
C VAL A 14 -7.68 16.18 14.73
N TYR A 15 -8.16 16.63 13.58
CA TYR A 15 -7.47 17.63 12.76
C TYR A 15 -8.27 18.93 12.68
N SER A 16 -7.57 20.05 12.80
CA SER A 16 -8.21 21.36 12.66
C SER A 16 -8.63 21.67 11.23
N ASP A 17 -9.65 22.52 11.08
CA ASP A 17 -10.09 23.00 9.77
C ASP A 17 -8.96 23.61 8.94
N GLN A 18 -7.99 24.24 9.60
CA GLN A 18 -6.84 24.84 8.93
C GLN A 18 -5.98 23.77 8.22
N ILE A 19 -5.72 22.63 8.88
CA ILE A 19 -4.96 21.51 8.30
C ILE A 19 -5.73 20.90 7.14
N LEU A 20 -7.03 20.61 7.34
CA LEU A 20 -7.87 20.00 6.32
C LEU A 20 -8.07 20.91 5.11
N ASN A 21 -8.27 22.22 5.30
CA ASN A 21 -8.35 23.20 4.21
C ASN A 21 -7.03 23.33 3.44
N SER A 22 -5.89 23.27 4.13
CA SER A 22 -4.56 23.28 3.50
C SER A 22 -4.36 22.07 2.59
N LEU A 23 -4.79 20.90 3.04
CA LEU A 23 -4.68 19.66 2.28
C LEU A 23 -5.70 19.62 1.12
N LEU A 24 -6.92 20.10 1.34
CA LEU A 24 -7.93 20.24 0.30
C LEU A 24 -7.46 21.16 -0.83
N GLY A 25 -6.81 22.28 -0.50
CA GLY A 25 -6.19 23.20 -1.44
C GLY A 25 -7.16 23.86 -2.43
N ILE A 26 -8.45 23.90 -2.11
CA ILE A 26 -9.51 24.52 -2.94
C ILE A 26 -9.91 25.85 -2.30
N LYS A 27 -9.98 26.91 -3.10
CA LYS A 27 -10.32 28.24 -2.63
C LYS A 27 -11.73 28.66 -3.12
N LYS A 28 -12.40 29.46 -2.30
CA LYS A 28 -13.65 30.10 -2.70
C LYS A 28 -13.46 30.93 -3.96
N GLY A 29 -14.39 30.78 -4.92
CA GLY A 29 -14.36 31.45 -6.20
C GLY A 29 -13.58 30.72 -7.30
N GLU A 30 -12.93 29.60 -7.03
CA GLU A 30 -12.38 28.74 -8.08
C GLU A 30 -13.48 28.05 -8.86
N ILE A 31 -13.20 27.70 -10.12
CA ILE A 31 -14.18 26.98 -10.96
C ILE A 31 -14.44 25.60 -10.33
N TYR A 32 -15.71 25.28 -10.16
CA TYR A 32 -16.11 24.00 -9.60
C TYR A 32 -15.61 22.83 -10.45
N ASN A 33 -14.90 21.92 -9.80
CA ASN A 33 -14.41 20.68 -10.35
C ASN A 33 -14.62 19.55 -9.34
N GLY A 34 -15.70 18.78 -9.52
CA GLY A 34 -16.05 17.67 -8.61
C GLY A 34 -15.01 16.53 -8.60
N VAL A 35 -14.32 16.30 -9.73
CA VAL A 35 -13.24 15.30 -9.79
C VAL A 35 -12.05 15.75 -8.94
N LEU A 36 -11.69 17.02 -8.98
CA LEU A 36 -10.63 17.57 -8.14
C LEU A 36 -11.01 17.48 -6.65
N LEU A 37 -12.25 17.88 -6.30
CA LEU A 37 -12.76 17.79 -4.93
C LEU A 37 -12.65 16.35 -4.42
N GLN A 38 -13.14 15.37 -5.20
CA GLN A 38 -13.07 13.96 -4.83
C GLN A 38 -11.62 13.48 -4.64
N LYS A 39 -10.72 13.83 -5.54
CA LYS A 39 -9.30 13.48 -5.43
C LYS A 39 -8.61 14.08 -4.20
N ARG A 40 -8.96 15.30 -3.82
CA ARG A 40 -8.42 15.94 -2.61
C ARG A 40 -8.97 15.34 -1.33
N ILE A 41 -10.17 14.78 -1.38
CA ILE A 41 -10.77 14.05 -0.26
C ILE A 41 -10.21 12.62 -0.19
N ALA A 42 -10.24 11.87 -1.29
CA ALA A 42 -9.77 10.50 -1.38
C ALA A 42 -9.42 10.15 -2.84
N ASP A 43 -8.15 10.04 -3.18
CA ASP A 43 -7.71 9.66 -4.52
C ASP A 43 -7.56 8.15 -4.65
N ASN A 44 -8.59 7.49 -5.18
CA ASN A 44 -8.57 6.05 -5.41
C ASN A 44 -7.59 5.61 -6.52
N SER A 45 -7.08 6.53 -7.33
CA SER A 45 -6.12 6.23 -8.39
C SER A 45 -4.66 6.21 -7.90
N ALA A 46 -4.40 6.82 -6.75
CA ALA A 46 -3.08 6.89 -6.13
C ALA A 46 -3.18 6.51 -4.63
N PRO A 47 -2.96 5.23 -4.28
CA PRO A 47 -3.16 4.73 -2.90
C PRO A 47 -2.36 5.47 -1.83
N ASP A 48 -1.25 6.11 -2.21
CA ASP A 48 -0.35 6.88 -1.35
C ASP A 48 -0.40 8.38 -1.59
N SER A 49 -1.50 8.88 -2.19
CA SER A 49 -1.71 10.32 -2.40
C SER A 49 -1.79 11.09 -1.09
N GLU A 50 -1.42 12.37 -1.15
CA GLU A 50 -1.62 13.33 -0.06
C GLU A 50 -3.06 13.86 -0.11
N ASP A 51 -4.00 13.10 0.45
CA ASP A 51 -5.40 13.46 0.55
C ASP A 51 -5.91 13.34 2.00
N ILE A 52 -7.13 13.82 2.25
CA ILE A 52 -7.70 13.86 3.60
C ILE A 52 -7.93 12.44 4.14
N ALA A 53 -8.41 11.51 3.32
CA ALA A 53 -8.66 10.14 3.75
C ALA A 53 -7.36 9.43 4.15
N ASN A 54 -6.28 9.62 3.39
CA ASN A 54 -4.98 9.06 3.70
C ASN A 54 -4.36 9.69 4.96
N LEU A 55 -4.57 11.00 5.20
CA LEU A 55 -4.16 11.63 6.45
C LEU A 55 -4.76 10.90 7.67
N TYR A 56 -6.05 10.58 7.65
CA TYR A 56 -6.71 9.83 8.72
C TYR A 56 -6.22 8.38 8.78
N GLN A 57 -6.19 7.68 7.67
CA GLN A 57 -5.82 6.26 7.61
C GLN A 57 -4.35 6.00 7.96
N ASN A 58 -3.45 6.92 7.66
CA ASN A 58 -2.03 6.82 8.06
C ASN A 58 -1.81 7.09 9.55
N ASN A 59 -2.83 7.60 10.24
CA ASN A 59 -2.77 7.91 11.66
C ASN A 59 -3.71 7.05 12.53
N GLY A 60 -4.13 5.89 12.02
CA GLY A 60 -4.87 4.90 12.79
C GLY A 60 -6.38 4.91 12.59
N TYR A 61 -6.93 5.85 11.84
CA TYR A 61 -8.38 5.99 11.68
C TYR A 61 -8.89 5.18 10.48
N LEU A 62 -8.80 3.85 10.59
CA LEU A 62 -9.20 2.90 9.55
C LEU A 62 -10.67 3.10 9.12
N TRP A 63 -11.54 3.39 10.08
CA TRP A 63 -12.98 3.55 9.86
C TRP A 63 -13.40 4.98 9.55
N SER A 64 -12.45 5.88 9.28
CA SER A 64 -12.78 7.24 8.91
C SER A 64 -13.54 7.32 7.59
N SER A 65 -14.52 8.21 7.54
CA SER A 65 -15.32 8.49 6.36
C SER A 65 -15.45 10.00 6.16
N ILE A 66 -15.16 10.46 4.95
CA ILE A 66 -15.18 11.89 4.60
C ILE A 66 -16.13 12.07 3.43
N ASN A 67 -17.24 12.75 3.67
CA ASN A 67 -18.32 12.90 2.70
C ASN A 67 -18.60 14.38 2.40
N PRO A 68 -18.33 14.87 1.18
CA PRO A 68 -18.71 16.20 0.76
C PRO A 68 -20.20 16.25 0.48
N VAL A 69 -20.89 17.22 1.07
CA VAL A 69 -22.32 17.46 0.88
C VAL A 69 -22.52 18.88 0.35
N GLU A 70 -23.22 19.03 -0.76
CA GLU A 70 -23.65 20.30 -1.26
C GLU A 70 -24.79 20.83 -0.38
N VAL A 71 -24.59 21.98 0.27
CA VAL A 71 -25.58 22.53 1.21
C VAL A 71 -26.35 23.70 0.62
N LYS A 72 -25.75 24.41 -0.32
CA LYS A 72 -26.41 25.56 -0.96
C LYS A 72 -25.86 25.81 -2.35
N THR A 73 -26.74 26.07 -3.28
CA THR A 73 -26.41 26.54 -4.63
C THR A 73 -27.12 27.86 -4.92
N ALA A 74 -26.38 28.94 -5.08
CA ALA A 74 -26.91 30.26 -5.38
C ALA A 74 -25.91 31.09 -6.18
N ASN A 75 -26.39 31.85 -7.18
CA ASN A 75 -25.56 32.74 -8.01
C ASN A 75 -24.31 32.03 -8.61
N ASP A 76 -24.52 30.86 -9.22
CA ASP A 76 -23.46 30.02 -9.79
C ASP A 76 -22.40 29.56 -8.79
N THR A 77 -22.66 29.65 -7.49
CA THR A 77 -21.74 29.24 -6.43
C THR A 77 -22.32 28.07 -5.65
N ILE A 78 -21.50 27.08 -5.34
CA ILE A 78 -21.89 25.89 -4.58
C ILE A 78 -21.11 25.87 -3.27
N ASP A 79 -21.84 25.91 -2.15
CA ASP A 79 -21.27 25.75 -0.80
C ASP A 79 -21.24 24.27 -0.41
N PHE A 80 -20.14 23.83 0.21
CA PHE A 80 -19.94 22.46 0.65
C PHE A 80 -19.76 22.34 2.15
N GLU A 81 -20.34 21.30 2.69
CA GLU A 81 -20.10 20.80 4.03
C GLU A 81 -19.43 19.43 3.94
N ILE A 82 -18.16 19.36 4.35
CA ILE A 82 -17.41 18.11 4.36
C ILE A 82 -17.63 17.45 5.72
N ARG A 83 -18.45 16.40 5.72
CA ARG A 83 -18.79 15.64 6.93
C ARG A 83 -17.75 14.58 7.16
N VAL A 84 -17.07 14.69 8.29
CA VAL A 84 -16.02 13.76 8.73
C VAL A 84 -16.57 12.89 9.85
N THR A 85 -16.48 11.58 9.68
CA THR A 85 -16.68 10.60 10.73
C THR A 85 -15.34 9.94 10.99
N GLU A 86 -14.71 10.19 12.13
CA GLU A 86 -13.33 9.76 12.38
C GLU A 86 -13.26 8.28 12.80
N GLY A 87 -14.23 7.82 13.59
CA GLY A 87 -14.23 6.49 14.17
C GLY A 87 -13.14 6.27 15.23
N PRO A 88 -13.04 5.08 15.80
CA PRO A 88 -12.00 4.74 16.77
C PRO A 88 -10.65 4.52 16.10
N VAL A 89 -9.57 4.59 16.89
CA VAL A 89 -8.23 4.23 16.45
C VAL A 89 -8.12 2.71 16.32
N ALA A 90 -7.60 2.24 15.18
CA ALA A 90 -7.36 0.83 14.90
C ALA A 90 -5.93 0.41 15.22
N TYR A 91 -5.77 -0.83 15.67
CA TYR A 91 -4.48 -1.47 15.89
C TYR A 91 -4.44 -2.83 15.18
N PHE A 92 -3.30 -3.18 14.62
CA PHE A 92 -3.09 -4.51 14.06
C PHE A 92 -3.15 -5.55 15.19
N ASN A 93 -4.01 -6.54 15.05
CA ASN A 93 -4.11 -7.65 15.99
C ASN A 93 -3.29 -8.84 15.48
N ASN A 94 -3.73 -9.52 14.43
CA ASN A 94 -2.98 -10.60 13.80
C ASN A 94 -2.55 -10.21 12.39
N ILE A 95 -1.36 -10.70 12.00
CA ILE A 95 -0.86 -10.57 10.63
C ILE A 95 -0.54 -11.97 10.13
N THR A 96 -1.21 -12.41 9.07
CA THR A 96 -1.04 -13.73 8.48
C THR A 96 -0.57 -13.63 7.04
N VAL A 97 0.13 -14.67 6.56
CA VAL A 97 0.64 -14.75 5.19
C VAL A 97 0.18 -16.05 4.57
N LYS A 98 -0.23 -16.00 3.30
CA LYS A 98 -0.71 -17.16 2.52
C LYS A 98 -0.10 -17.12 1.11
N GLY A 99 0.13 -18.29 0.51
CA GLY A 99 0.62 -18.43 -0.87
C GLY A 99 2.15 -18.46 -1.02
N ASN A 100 2.86 -18.57 0.09
CA ASN A 100 4.32 -18.71 0.13
C ASN A 100 4.75 -20.18 0.34
N ASP A 101 4.32 -21.04 -0.57
CA ASP A 101 4.53 -22.50 -0.44
C ASP A 101 6.02 -22.92 -0.37
N LYS A 102 6.91 -22.12 -0.95
CA LYS A 102 8.36 -22.38 -1.03
C LYS A 102 9.18 -21.45 -0.14
N THR A 103 8.69 -20.23 0.04
CA THR A 103 9.39 -19.19 0.80
C THR A 103 9.00 -19.24 2.26
N ASN A 104 9.99 -19.23 3.15
CA ASN A 104 9.76 -19.21 4.58
C ASN A 104 9.01 -17.93 5.02
N ASP A 105 8.04 -18.07 5.92
CA ASP A 105 7.29 -16.95 6.50
C ASP A 105 8.21 -15.85 7.04
N LYS A 106 9.34 -16.23 7.66
CA LYS A 106 10.34 -15.29 8.20
C LYS A 106 10.89 -14.32 7.15
N VAL A 107 10.98 -14.76 5.89
CA VAL A 107 11.46 -13.90 4.79
C VAL A 107 10.45 -12.80 4.53
N ILE A 108 9.17 -13.12 4.61
CA ILE A 108 8.09 -12.15 4.39
C ILE A 108 7.96 -11.23 5.60
N TYR A 109 7.82 -11.78 6.81
CA TYR A 109 7.63 -10.98 8.02
C TYR A 109 8.75 -9.96 8.28
N ARG A 110 10.00 -10.22 7.89
CA ARG A 110 11.09 -9.24 8.04
C ARG A 110 10.94 -8.04 7.10
N GLU A 111 10.24 -8.18 5.97
CA GLU A 111 10.01 -7.11 5.01
C GLU A 111 8.72 -6.33 5.30
N LEU A 112 7.81 -6.89 6.12
CA LEU A 112 6.61 -6.17 6.53
C LEU A 112 6.95 -5.03 7.47
N ARG A 113 6.41 -3.85 7.17
CA ARG A 113 6.53 -2.64 8.00
C ARG A 113 5.43 -2.53 9.04
N THR A 114 4.48 -3.45 9.02
CA THR A 114 3.37 -3.54 9.97
C THR A 114 3.61 -4.69 10.94
N LYS A 115 3.32 -4.46 12.23
CA LYS A 115 3.48 -5.47 13.28
C LYS A 115 2.24 -5.54 14.16
N PRO A 116 1.90 -6.71 14.72
CA PRO A 116 0.86 -6.85 15.70
C PRO A 116 1.07 -5.89 16.88
N GLY A 117 -0.02 -5.24 17.33
CA GLY A 117 -0.02 -4.25 18.41
C GLY A 117 0.31 -2.82 17.98
N GLU A 118 0.82 -2.61 16.77
CA GLU A 118 1.05 -1.26 16.24
C GLU A 118 -0.26 -0.64 15.74
N LYS A 119 -0.30 0.69 15.76
CA LYS A 119 -1.41 1.47 15.21
C LYS A 119 -1.53 1.24 13.70
N TRP A 120 -2.77 1.13 13.21
CA TRP A 120 -3.04 1.06 11.78
C TRP A 120 -2.38 2.21 11.03
N ASN A 121 -1.73 1.88 9.94
CA ASN A 121 -1.11 2.85 9.05
C ASN A 121 -1.14 2.31 7.62
N LYS A 122 -1.94 2.95 6.76
CA LYS A 122 -2.12 2.55 5.36
C LYS A 122 -0.84 2.69 4.54
N GLU A 123 -0.06 3.75 4.79
CA GLU A 123 1.22 3.98 4.10
C GLU A 123 2.21 2.83 4.36
N LEU A 124 2.30 2.34 5.61
CA LEU A 124 3.16 1.21 5.94
C LEU A 124 2.70 -0.10 5.28
N VAL A 125 1.39 -0.30 5.12
CA VAL A 125 0.85 -1.43 4.36
C VAL A 125 1.28 -1.34 2.89
N ILE A 126 1.07 -0.18 2.25
CA ILE A 126 1.45 0.05 0.84
C ILE A 126 2.97 -0.12 0.66
N ARG A 127 3.77 0.41 1.60
CA ARG A 127 5.21 0.26 1.58
C ARG A 127 5.64 -1.21 1.67
N SER A 128 4.99 -2.00 2.52
CA SER A 128 5.24 -3.44 2.62
C SER A 128 4.93 -4.17 1.30
N VAL A 129 3.86 -3.80 0.58
CA VAL A 129 3.57 -4.33 -0.77
C VAL A 129 4.75 -4.08 -1.72
N ARG A 130 5.29 -2.85 -1.73
CA ARG A 130 6.43 -2.49 -2.59
C ARG A 130 7.69 -3.27 -2.23
N GLU A 131 8.00 -3.39 -0.94
CA GLU A 131 9.18 -4.11 -0.46
C GLU A 131 9.09 -5.61 -0.78
N LEU A 132 7.95 -6.24 -0.59
CA LEU A 132 7.72 -7.63 -1.00
C LEU A 132 7.84 -7.80 -2.53
N GLY A 133 7.30 -6.88 -3.33
CA GLY A 133 7.41 -6.90 -4.78
C GLY A 133 8.84 -6.79 -5.29
N GLN A 134 9.72 -6.06 -4.57
CA GLN A 134 11.13 -5.89 -4.91
C GLN A 134 12.00 -7.12 -4.64
N LEU A 135 11.52 -8.10 -3.87
CA LEU A 135 12.25 -9.33 -3.60
C LEU A 135 12.51 -10.17 -4.86
N GLY A 136 11.67 -10.01 -5.89
CA GLY A 136 11.86 -10.60 -7.20
C GLY A 136 11.37 -12.05 -7.34
N PHE A 137 10.92 -12.68 -6.24
CA PHE A 137 10.35 -14.04 -6.25
C PHE A 137 8.84 -14.08 -5.90
N PHE A 138 8.22 -12.91 -5.74
CA PHE A 138 6.78 -12.75 -5.72
C PHE A 138 6.28 -11.98 -6.93
N ASP A 139 5.08 -12.28 -7.39
CA ASP A 139 4.39 -11.48 -8.38
C ASP A 139 3.86 -10.20 -7.72
N ALA A 140 4.48 -9.06 -8.05
CA ALA A 140 4.15 -7.77 -7.44
C ALA A 140 2.69 -7.35 -7.67
N GLU A 141 2.08 -7.77 -8.79
CA GLU A 141 0.68 -7.46 -9.10
C GLU A 141 -0.32 -8.35 -8.34
N ALA A 142 0.15 -9.48 -7.81
CA ALA A 142 -0.67 -10.44 -7.08
C ALA A 142 -0.54 -10.31 -5.54
N ILE A 143 0.30 -9.42 -5.03
CA ILE A 143 0.40 -9.15 -3.60
C ILE A 143 -0.85 -8.41 -3.13
N ARG A 144 -1.60 -9.01 -2.20
CA ARG A 144 -2.87 -8.46 -1.68
C ARG A 144 -2.85 -8.45 -0.15
N PRO A 145 -2.73 -7.25 0.46
CA PRO A 145 -3.04 -7.06 1.88
C PRO A 145 -4.55 -6.84 2.03
N GLU A 146 -5.22 -7.66 2.83
CA GLU A 146 -6.65 -7.57 3.09
C GLU A 146 -6.91 -7.38 4.59
N PRO A 147 -7.49 -6.24 5.01
CA PRO A 147 -7.99 -6.10 6.37
C PRO A 147 -9.18 -7.03 6.60
N VAL A 148 -9.08 -7.88 7.61
CA VAL A 148 -10.13 -8.83 7.98
C VAL A 148 -10.43 -8.73 9.47
N ASN A 149 -11.51 -9.35 9.93
CA ASN A 149 -11.92 -9.37 11.35
C ASN A 149 -11.88 -7.96 12.00
N MET A 150 -12.38 -6.97 11.26
CA MET A 150 -12.41 -5.58 11.71
C MET A 150 -13.43 -5.42 12.86
N ASP A 151 -12.95 -5.07 14.05
CA ASP A 151 -13.76 -4.80 15.21
C ASP A 151 -13.59 -3.35 15.70
N PRO A 152 -14.51 -2.45 15.31
CA PRO A 152 -14.45 -1.06 15.76
C PRO A 152 -14.62 -0.88 17.27
N ALA A 153 -15.34 -1.81 17.95
CA ALA A 153 -15.55 -1.72 19.38
C ALA A 153 -14.28 -2.06 20.18
N ALA A 154 -13.52 -3.05 19.72
CA ALA A 154 -12.23 -3.41 20.27
C ALA A 154 -11.08 -2.53 19.72
N GLY A 155 -11.31 -1.80 18.64
CA GLY A 155 -10.25 -1.04 17.93
C GLY A 155 -9.20 -1.95 17.28
N THR A 156 -9.59 -3.14 16.82
CA THR A 156 -8.64 -4.12 16.27
C THR A 156 -8.95 -4.51 14.83
N VAL A 157 -7.90 -4.84 14.08
CA VAL A 157 -7.99 -5.35 12.72
C VAL A 157 -6.91 -6.40 12.50
N ASP A 158 -7.29 -7.51 11.87
CA ASP A 158 -6.33 -8.48 11.36
C ASP A 158 -5.94 -8.11 9.93
N LEU A 159 -4.72 -8.46 9.52
CA LEU A 159 -4.23 -8.20 8.17
C LEU A 159 -3.75 -9.51 7.53
N ASP A 160 -4.47 -9.96 6.52
CA ASP A 160 -4.13 -11.14 5.73
C ASP A 160 -3.34 -10.73 4.49
N TRP A 161 -2.15 -11.28 4.33
CA TRP A 161 -1.32 -11.11 3.15
C TRP A 161 -1.45 -12.31 2.24
N THR A 162 -1.90 -12.09 1.02
CA THR A 162 -1.85 -13.11 -0.04
C THR A 162 -0.71 -12.76 -0.98
N VAL A 163 0.19 -13.72 -1.19
CA VAL A 163 1.31 -13.59 -2.14
C VAL A 163 1.24 -14.73 -3.16
N VAL A 164 1.79 -14.50 -4.34
CA VAL A 164 1.93 -15.53 -5.38
C VAL A 164 3.41 -15.62 -5.74
N GLU A 165 3.97 -16.80 -5.58
CA GLU A 165 5.38 -17.03 -5.92
C GLU A 165 5.57 -17.17 -7.42
N LYS A 166 6.61 -16.53 -7.95
CA LYS A 166 7.04 -16.65 -9.34
C LYS A 166 8.45 -17.23 -9.44
N GLY A 167 8.80 -17.76 -10.62
CA GLY A 167 10.17 -18.21 -10.88
C GLY A 167 11.15 -17.05 -10.74
N SER A 168 12.17 -17.22 -9.90
CA SER A 168 13.18 -16.21 -9.57
C SER A 168 14.55 -16.51 -10.14
N SER A 169 14.68 -17.61 -10.88
CA SER A 169 15.93 -18.01 -11.54
C SER A 169 16.06 -17.30 -12.89
N GLN A 170 17.20 -16.70 -13.14
CA GLN A 170 17.50 -16.03 -14.43
C GLN A 170 18.78 -16.66 -15.03
N VAL A 171 18.74 -16.86 -16.35
CA VAL A 171 19.87 -17.29 -17.16
C VAL A 171 20.22 -16.15 -18.10
N GLU A 172 21.41 -15.60 -17.97
CA GLU A 172 21.91 -14.56 -18.86
C GLU A 172 22.99 -15.13 -19.75
N LEU A 173 22.82 -14.99 -21.06
CA LEU A 173 23.80 -15.35 -22.04
C LEU A 173 24.22 -14.09 -22.81
N GLN A 174 25.49 -13.72 -22.69
CA GLN A 174 26.05 -12.58 -23.39
C GLN A 174 27.16 -13.07 -24.32
N GLY A 175 27.17 -12.59 -25.54
CA GLY A 175 28.20 -12.91 -26.52
C GLY A 175 28.66 -11.66 -27.24
N GLY A 176 29.95 -11.53 -27.49
CA GLY A 176 30.56 -10.43 -28.24
C GLY A 176 31.71 -10.90 -29.09
N TYR A 177 31.95 -10.23 -30.22
CA TYR A 177 33.11 -10.44 -31.06
C TYR A 177 33.97 -9.18 -31.05
N GLY A 178 35.25 -9.32 -30.73
CA GLY A 178 36.20 -8.22 -30.68
C GLY A 178 37.55 -8.59 -31.29
N ALA A 179 38.53 -7.69 -31.24
CA ALA A 179 39.84 -7.85 -31.84
C ALA A 179 40.64 -9.11 -31.41
N GLY A 180 40.22 -9.75 -30.33
CA GLY A 180 40.85 -10.98 -29.80
C GLY A 180 40.04 -12.26 -30.05
N GLY A 181 38.87 -12.19 -30.73
CA GLY A 181 38.01 -13.33 -30.99
C GLY A 181 36.62 -13.22 -30.34
N PHE A 182 35.89 -14.33 -30.24
CA PHE A 182 34.59 -14.43 -29.66
C PHE A 182 34.70 -14.60 -28.13
N VAL A 183 33.95 -13.80 -27.37
CA VAL A 183 33.83 -13.92 -25.92
C VAL A 183 32.37 -14.19 -25.56
N GLY A 184 32.10 -15.27 -24.87
CA GLY A 184 30.78 -15.63 -24.34
C GLY A 184 30.77 -15.65 -22.82
N THR A 185 29.72 -15.09 -22.23
CA THR A 185 29.51 -15.12 -20.76
C THR A 185 28.14 -15.74 -20.46
N LEU A 186 28.12 -16.70 -19.55
CA LEU A 186 26.91 -17.31 -19.03
C LEU A 186 26.75 -16.88 -17.57
N GLY A 187 25.67 -16.15 -17.25
CA GLY A 187 25.28 -15.77 -15.91
C GLY A 187 24.08 -16.61 -15.45
N LEU A 188 24.13 -17.08 -14.21
CA LEU A 188 23.02 -17.74 -13.54
C LEU A 188 22.73 -16.98 -12.27
N SER A 189 21.47 -16.54 -12.07
CA SER A 189 21.04 -15.82 -10.88
C SER A 189 19.86 -16.51 -10.22
N PHE A 190 19.92 -16.65 -8.89
CA PHE A 190 18.88 -17.28 -8.08
C PHE A 190 18.55 -16.38 -6.90
N ASN A 191 17.30 -15.88 -6.83
CA ASN A 191 16.89 -14.85 -5.85
C ASN A 191 16.26 -15.39 -4.55
N ASN A 192 15.97 -16.69 -4.47
CA ASN A 192 15.34 -17.29 -3.29
C ASN A 192 16.14 -18.51 -2.80
N PHE A 193 17.44 -18.44 -2.88
CA PHE A 193 18.32 -19.55 -2.45
C PHE A 193 18.25 -19.77 -0.95
N SER A 194 18.39 -21.04 -0.52
CA SER A 194 18.45 -21.44 0.89
C SER A 194 19.61 -22.39 1.15
N LEU A 195 20.61 -21.90 1.85
CA LEU A 195 21.73 -22.73 2.30
C LEU A 195 21.27 -23.83 3.27
N LYS A 196 20.26 -23.55 4.10
CA LYS A 196 19.71 -24.51 5.07
C LYS A 196 19.04 -25.70 4.41
N ASN A 197 18.44 -25.48 3.24
CA ASN A 197 17.70 -26.49 2.50
C ASN A 197 18.58 -27.35 1.56
N ILE A 198 19.92 -27.23 1.62
CA ILE A 198 20.83 -28.01 0.78
C ILE A 198 20.60 -29.52 0.91
N PHE A 199 20.24 -30.00 2.09
CA PHE A 199 19.96 -31.44 2.31
C PHE A 199 18.48 -31.80 2.17
N ASN A 200 17.59 -30.82 1.87
CA ASN A 200 16.16 -31.02 1.72
C ASN A 200 15.78 -31.09 0.23
N ARG A 201 15.73 -32.29 -0.34
CA ARG A 201 15.39 -32.50 -1.76
C ARG A 201 14.05 -31.93 -2.21
N LYS A 202 13.08 -31.78 -1.29
CA LYS A 202 11.77 -31.19 -1.61
C LYS A 202 11.84 -29.69 -1.87
N ALA A 203 12.88 -29.01 -1.41
CA ALA A 203 13.08 -27.58 -1.61
C ALA A 203 13.83 -27.21 -2.90
N TYR A 204 14.23 -28.23 -3.72
CA TYR A 204 15.00 -28.00 -4.95
C TYR A 204 14.13 -27.63 -6.14
N GLN A 205 14.38 -26.43 -6.76
CA GLN A 205 13.73 -25.97 -8.01
C GLN A 205 14.59 -24.92 -8.77
N PRO A 206 15.62 -25.21 -9.50
CA PRO A 206 16.48 -26.40 -9.50
C PRO A 206 17.50 -26.42 -8.35
N LEU A 207 17.64 -25.34 -7.59
CA LEU A 207 18.48 -25.23 -6.39
C LEU A 207 17.61 -25.20 -5.13
N PRO A 208 18.20 -25.46 -3.93
CA PRO A 208 17.46 -25.36 -2.68
C PRO A 208 16.98 -23.92 -2.46
N MET A 209 15.68 -23.74 -2.25
CA MET A 209 15.00 -22.44 -2.14
C MET A 209 14.35 -22.27 -0.78
N GLY A 210 13.97 -21.01 -0.44
CA GLY A 210 13.08 -20.69 0.66
C GLY A 210 13.55 -19.63 1.66
N ASP A 211 14.83 -19.26 1.68
CA ASP A 211 15.36 -18.27 2.65
C ASP A 211 15.62 -16.87 2.04
N GLY A 212 15.26 -16.65 0.78
CA GLY A 212 15.39 -15.36 0.10
C GLY A 212 16.84 -14.92 -0.11
N GLN A 213 17.79 -15.83 -0.11
CA GLN A 213 19.20 -15.50 -0.38
C GLN A 213 19.41 -15.32 -1.88
N LYS A 214 20.24 -14.34 -2.26
CA LYS A 214 20.66 -14.15 -3.67
C LYS A 214 21.98 -14.86 -3.93
N MET A 215 22.04 -15.59 -5.05
CA MET A 215 23.22 -16.31 -5.51
C MET A 215 23.48 -16.01 -6.98
#